data_2f984d90112201c2ec8e36d0a7371bcd
#
_entry.id   2f984d90112201c2ec8e36d0a7371bcd
#
_cell.length_a   1.000
_cell.length_b   1.000
_cell.length_c   1.000
_cell.angle_alpha   90.00
_cell.angle_beta   90.00
_cell.angle_gamma   90.00
#
_symmetry.space_group_name_H-M   'P 1'
#
loop_
_entity.id
_entity.type
_entity.pdbx_description
1 polymer ?
#
loop_
_entity_poly.entity_id
_entity_poly.type
_entity_poly.pdbx_seq_one_letter_code
_entity_poly.pdbx_strand_id
1 'polypeptide(L)' 'DKIGKKDLVLIEKSQNEKSIGKDQNFFNVILDEKLKEGNLVPCIYIGVNNNTLLARRL' A
#
# COMPACT_ATOMS: atom_id res chain seq x y z
N ASP A 1 5.12 3.81 -14.75
CA ASP A 1 4.62 2.51 -14.32
C ASP A 1 5.30 2.08 -13.03
N LYS A 2 4.50 1.78 -12.00
CA LYS A 2 5.04 1.45 -10.70
C LYS A 2 5.04 -0.05 -10.40
N ILE A 3 4.47 -0.86 -11.25
CA ILE A 3 4.38 -2.30 -11.00
C ILE A 3 5.79 -2.89 -10.93
N GLY A 4 6.05 -3.66 -9.88
CA GLY A 4 7.36 -4.24 -9.65
C GLY A 4 8.31 -3.35 -8.88
N LYS A 5 7.95 -2.11 -8.62
CA LYS A 5 8.79 -1.20 -7.85
C LYS A 5 8.46 -1.29 -6.37
N LYS A 6 9.41 -0.89 -5.56
CA LYS A 6 9.28 -0.92 -4.11
C LYS A 6 9.16 0.48 -3.56
N ASP A 7 8.41 0.62 -2.48
CA ASP A 7 8.26 1.92 -1.83
C ASP A 7 7.82 1.70 -0.40
N LEU A 8 7.89 2.77 0.38
CA LEU A 8 7.39 2.77 1.75
C LEU A 8 5.98 3.33 1.73
N VAL A 9 5.08 2.66 2.40
CA VAL A 9 3.68 3.05 2.46
C VAL A 9 3.30 3.31 3.91
N LEU A 10 2.75 4.49 4.17
CA LEU A 10 2.24 4.84 5.49
C LEU A 10 0.83 4.29 5.62
N ILE A 11 0.64 3.39 6.57
CA ILE A 11 -0.65 2.76 6.79
C ILE A 11 -1.55 3.74 7.54
N GLU A 12 -2.64 4.14 6.89
CA GLU A 12 -3.56 5.11 7.47
C GLU A 12 -4.78 4.45 8.06
N LYS A 13 -5.18 3.28 7.54
CA LYS A 13 -6.40 2.64 7.97
C LYS A 13 -6.32 1.15 7.68
N SER A 14 -6.88 0.34 8.56
CA SER A 14 -6.95 -1.11 8.37
C SER A 14 -8.37 -1.56 8.64
N GLN A 15 -8.94 -2.34 7.72
CA GLN A 15 -10.26 -2.91 7.90
C GLN A 15 -10.46 -4.07 6.95
N ASN A 16 -11.27 -5.03 7.36
CA ASN A 16 -11.61 -6.20 6.55
C ASN A 16 -10.37 -6.94 6.04
N GLU A 17 -9.36 -7.05 6.90
CA GLU A 17 -8.10 -7.73 6.61
C GLU A 17 -7.34 -7.08 5.45
N LYS A 18 -7.56 -5.79 5.25
CA LYS A 18 -6.82 -5.02 4.26
C LYS A 18 -6.32 -3.75 4.91
N SER A 19 -5.28 -3.19 4.34
CA SER A 19 -4.71 -1.94 4.82
C SER A 19 -4.73 -0.93 3.70
N ILE A 20 -5.02 0.31 4.05
CA ILE A 20 -5.06 1.42 3.10
C ILE A 20 -4.08 2.47 3.58
N GLY A 21 -3.28 2.96 2.68
CA GLY A 21 -2.33 3.98 3.03
C GLY A 21 -1.91 4.80 1.83
N LYS A 22 -0.83 5.56 2.01
CA LYS A 22 -0.29 6.38 0.94
C LYS A 22 1.20 6.15 0.83
N ASP A 23 1.70 6.17 -0.40
CA ASP A 23 3.13 6.07 -0.63
C ASP A 23 3.78 7.46 -0.50
N GLN A 24 5.06 7.55 -0.82
CA GLN A 24 5.79 8.80 -0.66
C GLN A 24 5.36 9.87 -1.65
N ASN A 25 4.63 9.47 -2.69
CA ASN A 25 4.10 10.40 -3.69
C ASN A 25 2.60 10.66 -3.49
N PHE A 26 2.06 10.25 -2.33
CA PHE A 26 0.66 10.46 -1.97
C PHE A 26 -0.33 9.70 -2.82
N PHE A 27 0.11 8.66 -3.51
CA PHE A 27 -0.82 7.78 -4.20
C PHE A 27 -1.49 6.84 -3.19
N ASN A 28 -2.77 6.59 -3.39
CA ASN A 28 -3.50 5.64 -2.57
C ASN A 28 -2.99 4.23 -2.85
N VAL A 29 -2.74 3.48 -1.78
CA VAL A 29 -2.21 2.13 -1.88
C VAL A 29 -3.05 1.21 -1.02
N ILE A 30 -3.40 0.04 -1.55
CA ILE A 30 -4.11 -0.99 -0.82
C ILE A 30 -3.22 -2.21 -0.70
N LEU A 31 -3.09 -2.73 0.52
CA LEU A 31 -2.37 -3.96 0.80
C LEU A 31 -3.37 -5.01 1.23
N ASP A 32 -3.19 -6.23 0.75
CA ASP A 32 -4.09 -7.34 1.04
C ASP A 32 -3.70 -8.04 2.34
N GLU A 33 -3.47 -7.24 3.36
CA GLU A 33 -3.03 -7.73 4.66
C GLU A 33 -3.36 -6.66 5.70
N LYS A 34 -3.81 -7.08 6.88
CA LYS A 34 -4.10 -6.14 7.95
C LYS A 34 -2.79 -5.73 8.63
N LEU A 35 -2.47 -4.46 8.59
CA LEU A 35 -1.26 -3.93 9.17
C LEU A 35 -1.59 -2.84 10.17
N LYS A 36 -0.67 -2.57 11.08
CA LYS A 36 -0.90 -1.58 12.12
C LYS A 36 -0.88 -0.17 11.54
N GLU A 37 -1.90 0.60 11.89
CA GLU A 37 -2.00 1.99 11.44
C GLU A 37 -0.86 2.82 12.02
N GLY A 38 -0.37 3.76 11.20
CA GLY A 38 0.70 4.63 11.60
C GLY A 38 2.09 4.11 11.27
N ASN A 39 2.22 2.87 10.83
CA ASN A 39 3.52 2.31 10.47
C ASN A 39 3.87 2.60 9.02
N LEU A 40 5.16 2.79 8.77
CA LEU A 40 5.70 2.80 7.43
C LEU A 40 6.12 1.39 7.09
N VAL A 41 5.59 0.85 5.99
CA VAL A 41 5.78 -0.54 5.62
C VAL A 41 6.40 -0.63 4.24
N PRO A 42 7.51 -1.36 4.09
CA PRO A 42 8.10 -1.56 2.77
C PRO A 42 7.23 -2.51 1.95
N CYS A 43 6.88 -2.10 0.75
CA CYS A 43 5.96 -2.84 -0.10
C CYS A 43 6.47 -2.89 -1.52
N ILE A 44 5.97 -3.86 -2.26
CA ILE A 44 6.21 -3.94 -3.70
C ILE A 44 4.86 -3.80 -4.40
N TYR A 45 4.83 -2.99 -5.44
CA TYR A 45 3.60 -2.76 -6.19
C TYR A 45 3.33 -3.93 -7.13
N ILE A 46 2.11 -4.43 -7.10
CA ILE A 46 1.73 -5.60 -7.90
C ILE A 46 0.62 -5.30 -8.90
N GLY A 47 0.02 -4.12 -8.85
CA GLY A 47 -1.01 -3.77 -9.80
C GLY A 47 -1.58 -2.40 -9.54
N VAL A 48 -2.57 -2.03 -10.33
CA VAL A 48 -3.28 -0.78 -10.18
C VAL A 48 -4.76 -1.02 -10.50
N ASN A 49 -5.63 -0.34 -9.77
CA ASN A 49 -7.08 -0.49 -9.94
C ASN A 49 -7.74 0.83 -9.61
N ASN A 50 -8.35 1.49 -10.62
CA ASN A 50 -9.09 2.74 -10.43
C ASN A 50 -8.28 3.79 -9.68
N ASN A 51 -7.07 4.07 -10.18
CA ASN A 51 -6.17 5.06 -9.60
C ASN A 51 -5.67 4.71 -8.20
N THR A 52 -5.84 3.45 -7.80
CA THR A 52 -5.33 2.97 -6.53
C THR A 52 -4.27 1.91 -6.81
N LEU A 53 -3.12 2.04 -6.18
CA LEU A 53 -2.06 1.06 -6.35
C LEU A 53 -2.32 -0.13 -5.45
N LEU A 54 -2.08 -1.30 -5.98
CA LEU A 54 -2.16 -2.54 -5.22
C LEU A 54 -0.75 -2.97 -4.89
N ALA A 55 -0.52 -3.31 -3.64
CA ALA A 55 0.82 -3.63 -3.18
C ALA A 55 0.79 -4.81 -2.23
N ARG A 56 1.97 -5.35 -1.99
CA ARG A 56 2.17 -6.45 -1.07
C ARG A 56 3.35 -6.13 -0.19
N ARG A 57 3.27 -6.48 1.09
CA ARG A 57 4.36 -6.26 2.03
C ARG A 57 5.57 -7.12 1.63
N LEU A 58 6.73 -6.53 1.72
CA LEU A 58 7.97 -7.27 1.46
C LEU A 58 8.28 -8.25 2.58
#